data_bd4a12efe41291794e79a72af1c74bd7
#
_entry.id   bd4a12efe41291794e79a72af1c74bd7
#
_cell.length_a   1.000
_cell.length_b   1.000
_cell.length_c   1.000
_cell.angle_alpha   90.00
_cell.angle_beta   90.00
_cell.angle_gamma   90.00
#
_symmetry.space_group_name_H-M   'P 1'
#
loop_
_entity.id
_entity.type
_entity.pdbx_description
1 polymer ?
#
loop_
_entity_poly.entity_id
_entity_poly.type
_entity_poly.pdbx_seq_one_letter_code
_entity_poly.pdbx_strand_id
1 'polypeptide(L)'
;MQHSSISGHIHGLCHRLVKYPRLWYHKHKSRRLVNQNVSLFCNNCTGGVILHDLSLRFNSPTINLNIQPKDFIKFVRNLKDYMRCELEEIHDASVDFPVGRLSLPKDGGDVYIKFVHYSSFKCAKEKWEERKNRIDWDNIFVLLEGPSFTPELLDMCAEVEYPLSVMGPENPEIEATYPFYHGFKWYNN
;
A
#
# COMPACT_ATOMS: atom_id res chain seq x y z
N MET A 1 -45.14 -4.54 7.35
CA MET A 1 -43.94 -3.71 7.21
C MET A 1 -43.10 -3.88 8.48
N GLN A 2 -42.15 -4.82 8.52
CA GLN A 2 -41.07 -4.97 9.53
C GLN A 2 -40.29 -6.25 9.22
N HIS A 3 -39.48 -6.21 8.17
CA HIS A 3 -38.57 -7.33 7.84
C HIS A 3 -37.07 -6.92 7.67
N SER A 4 -36.70 -5.66 7.95
CA SER A 4 -35.34 -5.16 7.70
C SER A 4 -34.38 -5.15 8.91
N SER A 5 -34.87 -5.47 10.12
CA SER A 5 -34.07 -5.34 11.35
C SER A 5 -33.28 -6.61 11.73
N ILE A 6 -33.74 -7.80 11.34
CA ILE A 6 -33.16 -9.06 11.81
C ILE A 6 -31.87 -9.41 11.03
N SER A 7 -31.80 -9.10 9.72
CA SER A 7 -30.63 -9.37 8.88
C SER A 7 -29.39 -8.58 9.34
N GLY A 8 -29.55 -7.32 9.73
CA GLY A 8 -28.42 -6.48 10.20
C GLY A 8 -27.82 -6.96 11.52
N HIS A 9 -28.64 -7.49 12.42
CA HIS A 9 -28.16 -8.02 13.72
C HIS A 9 -27.40 -9.35 13.56
N ILE A 10 -27.84 -10.21 12.66
CA ILE A 10 -27.19 -11.51 12.39
C ILE A 10 -25.82 -11.26 11.72
N HIS A 11 -25.72 -10.34 10.76
CA HIS A 11 -24.44 -9.95 10.13
C HIS A 11 -23.47 -9.38 11.16
N GLY A 12 -23.91 -8.53 12.07
CA GLY A 12 -23.10 -7.96 13.14
C GLY A 12 -22.59 -9.01 14.13
N LEU A 13 -23.42 -10.01 14.45
CA LEU A 13 -23.04 -11.11 15.36
C LEU A 13 -22.05 -12.06 14.72
N CYS A 14 -22.27 -12.48 13.49
CA CYS A 14 -21.33 -13.30 12.72
C CYS A 14 -19.98 -12.60 12.53
N HIS A 15 -19.98 -11.31 12.22
CA HIS A 15 -18.75 -10.54 12.09
C HIS A 15 -17.94 -10.49 13.40
N ARG A 16 -18.62 -10.37 14.57
CA ARG A 16 -17.97 -10.41 15.88
C ARG A 16 -17.42 -11.80 16.22
N LEU A 17 -18.15 -12.86 15.91
CA LEU A 17 -17.74 -14.24 16.17
C LEU A 17 -16.51 -14.67 15.36
N VAL A 18 -16.37 -14.15 14.13
CA VAL A 18 -15.22 -14.47 13.24
C VAL A 18 -14.03 -13.54 13.52
N LYS A 19 -14.25 -12.33 14.02
CA LYS A 19 -13.20 -11.33 14.23
C LYS A 19 -12.12 -11.78 15.20
N TYR A 20 -12.49 -12.36 16.35
CA TYR A 20 -11.51 -12.77 17.37
C TYR A 20 -10.65 -13.97 16.96
N PRO A 21 -11.19 -15.06 16.39
CA PRO A 21 -10.39 -16.16 15.85
C PRO A 21 -9.45 -15.71 14.73
N ARG A 22 -9.92 -14.79 13.83
CA ARG A 22 -9.11 -14.23 12.75
C ARG A 22 -7.94 -13.43 13.29
N LEU A 23 -8.17 -12.51 14.22
CA LEU A 23 -7.12 -11.70 14.86
C LEU A 23 -6.12 -12.59 15.62
N TRP A 24 -6.59 -13.60 16.34
CA TRP A 24 -5.72 -14.55 17.03
C TRP A 24 -4.84 -15.32 16.05
N TYR A 25 -5.41 -15.83 14.95
CA TYR A 25 -4.70 -16.53 13.89
C TYR A 25 -3.63 -15.64 13.24
N HIS A 26 -3.98 -14.42 12.87
CA HIS A 26 -3.04 -13.48 12.26
C HIS A 26 -1.93 -13.07 13.22
N LYS A 27 -2.26 -12.81 14.49
CA LYS A 27 -1.28 -12.53 15.54
C LYS A 27 -0.35 -13.72 15.78
N HIS A 28 -0.84 -14.96 15.67
CA HIS A 28 -0.01 -16.14 15.76
C HIS A 28 0.92 -16.27 14.55
N LYS A 29 0.44 -15.96 13.35
CA LYS A 29 1.27 -15.93 12.14
C LYS A 29 2.33 -14.84 12.19
N SER A 30 2.01 -13.64 12.66
CA SER A 30 2.97 -12.52 12.74
C SER A 30 4.17 -12.84 13.65
N ARG A 31 4.00 -13.68 14.67
CA ARG A 31 5.10 -14.13 15.54
C ARG A 31 6.15 -14.97 14.81
N ARG A 32 5.85 -15.48 13.62
CA ARG A 32 6.80 -16.20 12.77
C ARG A 32 7.64 -15.30 11.90
N LEU A 33 7.27 -14.01 11.81
CA LEU A 33 8.08 -13.03 11.09
C LEU A 33 9.37 -12.80 11.87
N VAL A 34 10.49 -12.92 11.18
CA VAL A 34 11.83 -12.73 11.76
C VAL A 34 11.98 -11.30 12.28
N ASN A 35 11.41 -10.33 11.55
CA ASN A 35 11.40 -8.94 11.96
C ASN A 35 9.97 -8.38 11.87
N GLN A 36 9.44 -7.91 13.02
CA GLN A 36 8.10 -7.31 13.11
C GLN A 36 8.10 -5.79 12.92
N ASN A 37 9.29 -5.15 12.80
CA ASN A 37 9.44 -3.71 12.60
C ASN A 37 9.63 -3.37 11.11
N VAL A 38 8.86 -4.01 10.22
CA VAL A 38 8.95 -3.78 8.78
C VAL A 38 8.38 -2.42 8.40
N SER A 39 9.08 -1.71 7.52
CA SER A 39 8.59 -0.53 6.80
C SER A 39 8.03 -0.97 5.44
N LEU A 40 6.74 -1.32 5.41
CA LEU A 40 6.07 -1.77 4.19
C LEU A 40 5.64 -0.57 3.36
N PHE A 41 6.26 -0.39 2.19
CA PHE A 41 5.82 0.56 1.18
C PHE A 41 4.89 -0.13 0.19
N CYS A 42 3.69 0.42 0.01
CA CYS A 42 2.68 -0.12 -0.90
C CYS A 42 2.05 1.00 -1.72
N ASN A 43 1.74 0.72 -2.99
CA ASN A 43 1.14 1.70 -3.88
C ASN A 43 -0.36 1.95 -3.63
N ASN A 44 -1.00 1.10 -2.81
CA ASN A 44 -2.43 1.16 -2.53
C ASN A 44 -2.75 0.74 -1.08
N CYS A 45 -4.04 0.53 -0.78
CA CYS A 45 -4.51 0.22 0.58
C CYS A 45 -4.19 -1.20 1.05
N THR A 46 -3.78 -2.11 0.17
CA THR A 46 -3.47 -3.52 0.50
C THR A 46 -2.39 -3.62 1.57
N GLY A 47 -1.35 -2.77 1.49
CA GLY A 47 -0.32 -2.73 2.53
C GLY A 47 -0.87 -2.43 3.93
N GLY A 48 -1.83 -1.52 4.02
CA GLY A 48 -2.52 -1.20 5.28
C GLY A 48 -3.34 -2.36 5.82
N VAL A 49 -4.03 -3.10 4.95
CA VAL A 49 -4.81 -4.30 5.31
C VAL A 49 -3.88 -5.41 5.84
N ILE A 50 -2.78 -5.67 5.15
CA ILE A 50 -1.78 -6.69 5.55
C ILE A 50 -1.21 -6.36 6.93
N LEU A 51 -0.75 -5.13 7.16
CA LEU A 51 -0.17 -4.73 8.45
C LEU A 51 -1.21 -4.77 9.57
N HIS A 52 -2.45 -4.34 9.30
CA HIS A 52 -3.55 -4.45 10.27
C HIS A 52 -3.85 -5.91 10.64
N ASP A 53 -3.98 -6.79 9.66
CA ASP A 53 -4.27 -8.21 9.88
C ASP A 53 -3.14 -8.91 10.65
N LEU A 54 -1.89 -8.54 10.39
CA LEU A 54 -0.72 -9.05 11.12
C LEU A 54 -0.51 -8.36 12.47
N SER A 55 -1.32 -7.37 12.84
CA SER A 55 -1.16 -6.55 14.04
C SER A 55 0.20 -5.86 14.13
N LEU A 56 0.74 -5.45 12.98
CA LEU A 56 2.00 -4.71 12.88
C LEU A 56 1.77 -3.20 12.85
N ARG A 57 2.78 -2.46 13.25
CA ARG A 57 2.75 -1.00 13.23
C ARG A 57 2.90 -0.47 11.81
N PHE A 58 2.25 0.66 11.52
CA PHE A 58 2.40 1.39 10.27
C PHE A 58 3.68 2.23 10.31
N ASN A 59 4.77 1.71 9.76
CA ASN A 59 6.10 2.33 9.76
C ASN A 59 6.47 2.95 8.41
N SER A 60 5.53 3.10 7.48
CA SER A 60 5.75 3.81 6.23
C SER A 60 4.64 4.84 5.98
N PRO A 61 4.92 5.93 5.27
CA PRO A 61 3.91 6.94 4.94
C PRO A 61 2.90 6.45 3.88
N THR A 62 3.24 5.42 3.08
CA THR A 62 2.40 4.93 1.98
C THR A 62 1.30 3.96 2.45
N ILE A 63 0.55 4.34 3.48
CA ILE A 63 -0.55 3.55 4.04
C ILE A 63 -1.88 4.27 3.84
N ASN A 64 -2.88 3.56 3.33
CA ASN A 64 -4.22 4.08 3.08
C ASN A 64 -4.25 5.23 2.08
N LEU A 65 -3.51 5.08 1.00
CA LEU A 65 -3.43 6.02 -0.12
C LEU A 65 -3.35 5.26 -1.44
N ASN A 66 -3.29 5.97 -2.56
CA ASN A 66 -3.05 5.37 -3.86
C ASN A 66 -2.00 6.18 -4.64
N ILE A 67 -1.01 5.48 -5.17
CA ILE A 67 0.01 6.00 -6.10
C ILE A 67 -0.06 5.11 -7.34
N GLN A 68 -0.08 5.72 -8.52
CA GLN A 68 -0.07 4.95 -9.78
C GLN A 68 1.18 4.06 -9.86
N PRO A 69 1.09 2.84 -10.38
CA PRO A 69 2.21 1.88 -10.38
C PRO A 69 3.53 2.45 -10.91
N LYS A 70 3.50 3.18 -12.02
CA LYS A 70 4.69 3.81 -12.62
C LYS A 70 5.32 4.87 -11.69
N ASP A 71 4.48 5.71 -11.08
CA ASP A 71 4.94 6.73 -10.14
C ASP A 71 5.45 6.10 -8.85
N PHE A 72 4.82 5.01 -8.41
CA PHE A 72 5.26 4.28 -7.23
C PHE A 72 6.64 3.64 -7.42
N ILE A 73 6.91 3.00 -8.56
CA ILE A 73 8.23 2.45 -8.84
C ILE A 73 9.28 3.56 -8.95
N LYS A 74 8.96 4.66 -9.63
CA LYS A 74 9.83 5.85 -9.65
C LYS A 74 10.14 6.36 -8.23
N PHE A 75 9.13 6.43 -7.37
CA PHE A 75 9.25 6.82 -5.97
C PHE A 75 10.14 5.89 -5.16
N VAL A 76 9.95 4.57 -5.23
CA VAL A 76 10.75 3.62 -4.43
C VAL A 76 12.19 3.48 -4.92
N ARG A 77 12.46 3.68 -6.20
CA ARG A 77 13.84 3.73 -6.74
C ARG A 77 14.64 4.91 -6.20
N ASN A 78 13.98 6.02 -5.85
CA ASN A 78 14.58 7.22 -5.29
C ASN A 78 14.02 7.52 -3.89
N LEU A 79 13.74 6.48 -3.10
CA LEU A 79 12.95 6.57 -1.88
C LEU A 79 13.53 7.57 -0.86
N LYS A 80 14.84 7.50 -0.62
CA LYS A 80 15.52 8.38 0.35
C LYS A 80 15.41 9.86 -0.04
N ASP A 81 15.47 10.15 -1.33
CA ASP A 81 15.42 11.52 -1.83
C ASP A 81 13.99 12.05 -1.82
N TYR A 82 13.00 11.26 -2.25
CA TYR A 82 11.59 11.65 -2.12
C TYR A 82 11.17 11.84 -0.66
N MET A 83 11.73 11.07 0.29
CA MET A 83 11.45 11.27 1.71
C MET A 83 12.03 12.58 2.26
N ARG A 84 12.94 13.24 1.57
CA ARG A 84 13.44 14.59 1.92
C ARG A 84 12.61 15.70 1.28
N CYS A 85 11.85 15.39 0.23
CA CYS A 85 10.99 16.36 -0.43
C CYS A 85 9.83 16.79 0.48
N GLU A 86 9.40 18.04 0.29
CA GLU A 86 8.16 18.52 0.91
C GLU A 86 6.95 17.92 0.17
N LEU A 87 5.93 17.51 0.93
CA LEU A 87 4.64 17.10 0.40
C LEU A 87 3.78 18.36 0.18
N GLU A 88 3.50 18.66 -1.08
CA GLU A 88 2.69 19.82 -1.50
C GLU A 88 1.27 19.39 -1.84
N GLU A 89 0.29 20.22 -1.50
CA GLU A 89 -1.10 20.01 -1.90
C GLU A 89 -1.30 20.39 -3.38
N ILE A 90 -2.01 19.54 -4.12
CA ILE A 90 -2.44 19.80 -5.48
C ILE A 90 -3.97 19.83 -5.50
N HIS A 91 -4.53 20.91 -6.02
CA HIS A 91 -5.96 21.01 -6.23
C HIS A 91 -6.35 20.25 -7.51
N ASP A 92 -7.08 19.15 -7.34
CA ASP A 92 -7.64 18.37 -8.45
C ASP A 92 -9.17 18.32 -8.29
N ALA A 93 -9.86 19.15 -9.07
CA ALA A 93 -11.31 19.26 -9.03
C ALA A 93 -12.06 18.02 -9.56
N SER A 94 -11.35 17.03 -10.13
CA SER A 94 -11.93 15.80 -10.65
C SER A 94 -12.15 14.73 -9.60
N VAL A 95 -11.64 14.94 -8.37
CA VAL A 95 -11.72 13.97 -7.26
C VAL A 95 -12.20 14.64 -5.97
N ASP A 96 -12.78 13.87 -5.07
CA ASP A 96 -13.33 14.31 -3.79
C ASP A 96 -12.39 14.04 -2.59
N PHE A 97 -11.17 13.62 -2.86
CA PHE A 97 -10.14 13.36 -1.85
C PHE A 97 -8.89 14.23 -2.08
N PRO A 98 -8.08 14.47 -1.04
CA PRO A 98 -6.85 15.24 -1.17
C PRO A 98 -5.83 14.58 -2.10
N VAL A 99 -5.13 15.39 -2.89
CA VAL A 99 -4.01 14.97 -3.73
C VAL A 99 -2.76 15.70 -3.29
N GLY A 100 -1.66 14.96 -3.12
CA GLY A 100 -0.34 15.51 -2.84
C GLY A 100 0.64 15.27 -3.97
N ARG A 101 1.68 16.07 -4.02
CA ARG A 101 2.80 15.92 -4.94
C ARG A 101 4.11 15.94 -4.16
N LEU A 102 5.00 15.02 -4.53
CA LEU A 102 6.42 15.09 -4.21
C LEU A 102 7.17 15.42 -5.50
N SER A 103 8.03 16.43 -5.47
CA SER A 103 8.80 16.85 -6.63
C SER A 103 10.29 16.65 -6.37
N LEU A 104 10.93 15.83 -7.19
CA LEU A 104 12.37 15.58 -7.14
C LEU A 104 12.99 16.11 -8.45
N PRO A 105 13.58 17.32 -8.44
CA PRO A 105 14.23 17.89 -9.61
C PRO A 105 15.40 17.02 -10.10
N LYS A 106 15.64 16.99 -11.41
CA LYS A 106 16.72 16.35 -12.16
C LYS A 106 16.46 14.90 -12.57
N ASP A 107 16.25 13.94 -11.65
CA ASP A 107 16.22 12.52 -12.03
C ASP A 107 14.93 11.80 -11.65
N GLY A 108 14.13 12.36 -10.74
CA GLY A 108 12.92 11.73 -10.22
C GLY A 108 11.62 12.27 -10.83
N GLY A 109 11.52 13.59 -11.06
CA GLY A 109 10.29 14.24 -11.49
C GLY A 109 9.22 14.27 -10.41
N ASP A 110 7.96 14.41 -10.81
CA ASP A 110 6.83 14.47 -9.89
C ASP A 110 6.25 13.08 -9.61
N VAL A 111 5.83 12.86 -8.37
CA VAL A 111 5.05 11.72 -7.91
C VAL A 111 3.76 12.23 -7.30
N TYR A 112 2.62 11.75 -7.81
CA TYR A 112 1.30 12.15 -7.32
C TYR A 112 0.73 11.10 -6.38
N ILE A 113 0.22 11.57 -5.23
CA ILE A 113 -0.28 10.74 -4.15
C ILE A 113 -1.75 11.07 -3.89
N LYS A 114 -2.64 10.10 -4.07
CA LYS A 114 -4.07 10.22 -3.83
C LYS A 114 -4.39 9.73 -2.41
N PHE A 115 -4.81 10.64 -1.55
CA PHE A 115 -5.12 10.33 -0.15
C PHE A 115 -6.59 9.92 0.02
N VAL A 116 -6.96 8.82 -0.62
CA VAL A 116 -8.34 8.35 -0.79
C VAL A 116 -9.13 8.07 0.50
N HIS A 117 -8.44 7.97 1.64
CA HIS A 117 -9.07 7.71 2.95
C HIS A 117 -8.87 8.86 3.95
N TYR A 118 -8.48 10.04 3.47
CA TYR A 118 -8.25 11.20 4.33
C TYR A 118 -9.27 12.30 4.05
N SER A 119 -9.78 12.91 5.12
CA SER A 119 -10.81 13.95 5.04
C SER A 119 -10.26 15.32 4.59
N SER A 120 -8.93 15.53 4.71
CA SER A 120 -8.26 16.76 4.31
C SER A 120 -6.78 16.54 4.05
N PHE A 121 -6.18 17.39 3.23
CA PHE A 121 -4.74 17.36 2.99
C PHE A 121 -3.92 17.59 4.27
N LYS A 122 -4.37 18.48 5.15
CA LYS A 122 -3.73 18.72 6.43
C LYS A 122 -3.60 17.43 7.24
N CYS A 123 -4.68 16.68 7.38
CA CYS A 123 -4.67 15.41 8.09
C CYS A 123 -3.77 14.36 7.40
N ALA A 124 -3.78 14.33 6.07
CA ALA A 124 -2.91 13.45 5.28
C ALA A 124 -1.43 13.78 5.49
N LYS A 125 -1.05 15.07 5.41
CA LYS A 125 0.33 15.56 5.61
C LYS A 125 0.82 15.29 7.03
N GLU A 126 0.01 15.50 8.05
CA GLU A 126 0.34 15.17 9.44
C GLU A 126 0.66 13.67 9.60
N LYS A 127 -0.17 12.80 9.03
CA LYS A 127 0.07 11.35 9.07
C LYS A 127 1.25 10.91 8.22
N TRP A 128 1.47 11.55 7.09
CA TRP A 128 2.64 11.34 6.25
C TRP A 128 3.93 11.61 7.03
N GLU A 129 4.07 12.79 7.64
CA GLU A 129 5.25 13.18 8.40
C GLU A 129 5.43 12.32 9.67
N GLU A 130 4.34 12.00 10.39
CA GLU A 130 4.39 11.12 11.54
C GLU A 130 4.97 9.75 11.17
N ARG A 131 4.52 9.15 10.06
CA ARG A 131 4.95 7.82 9.61
C ARG A 131 6.32 7.85 8.96
N LYS A 132 6.66 8.90 8.25
CA LYS A 132 8.00 9.11 7.69
C LYS A 132 9.09 9.00 8.77
N ASN A 133 8.84 9.55 9.95
CA ASN A 133 9.75 9.47 11.09
C ASN A 133 9.84 8.07 11.74
N ARG A 134 9.06 7.10 11.29
CA ARG A 134 9.07 5.72 11.79
C ARG A 134 9.74 4.74 10.86
N ILE A 135 10.21 5.19 9.71
CA ILE A 135 10.83 4.32 8.71
C ILE A 135 12.06 3.66 9.34
N ASP A 136 12.04 2.34 9.37
CA ASP A 136 13.22 1.52 9.63
C ASP A 136 13.92 1.27 8.28
N TRP A 137 14.98 2.00 8.03
CA TRP A 137 15.69 2.00 6.77
C TRP A 137 16.45 0.71 6.48
N ASP A 138 16.70 -0.09 7.51
CA ASP A 138 17.35 -1.40 7.40
C ASP A 138 16.36 -2.53 7.16
N ASN A 139 15.04 -2.21 7.24
CA ASN A 139 13.97 -3.21 7.13
C ASN A 139 12.80 -2.71 6.25
N ILE A 140 13.12 -2.37 5.02
CA ILE A 140 12.15 -1.95 4.02
C ILE A 140 11.68 -3.16 3.22
N PHE A 141 10.36 -3.23 2.96
CA PHE A 141 9.76 -4.12 2.00
C PHE A 141 8.82 -3.34 1.08
N VAL A 142 8.87 -3.64 -0.22
CA VAL A 142 8.05 -2.97 -1.24
C VAL A 142 7.00 -3.93 -1.77
N LEU A 143 5.75 -3.49 -1.81
CA LEU A 143 4.64 -4.22 -2.40
C LEU A 143 3.98 -3.36 -3.47
N LEU A 144 4.03 -3.83 -4.72
CA LEU A 144 3.31 -3.24 -5.83
C LEU A 144 2.14 -4.13 -6.21
N GLU A 145 0.95 -3.58 -6.28
CA GLU A 145 -0.25 -4.29 -6.72
C GLU A 145 -0.94 -3.54 -7.86
N GLY A 146 -1.43 -4.27 -8.85
CA GLY A 146 -2.16 -3.69 -9.97
C GLY A 146 -2.87 -4.71 -10.83
N PRO A 147 -3.87 -4.25 -11.62
CA PRO A 147 -4.67 -5.12 -12.49
C PRO A 147 -3.93 -5.52 -13.77
N SER A 148 -2.83 -4.87 -14.09
CA SER A 148 -1.99 -5.16 -15.27
C SER A 148 -0.60 -4.57 -15.12
N PHE A 149 0.38 -5.21 -15.76
CA PHE A 149 1.77 -4.77 -15.78
C PHE A 149 2.32 -4.89 -17.20
N THR A 150 3.02 -3.84 -17.65
CA THR A 150 3.76 -3.90 -18.91
C THR A 150 5.18 -4.40 -18.64
N PRO A 151 5.86 -5.01 -19.66
CA PRO A 151 7.26 -5.41 -19.53
C PRO A 151 8.17 -4.27 -19.05
N GLU A 152 7.99 -3.07 -19.59
CA GLU A 152 8.79 -1.90 -19.21
C GLU A 152 8.64 -1.53 -17.73
N LEU A 153 7.42 -1.68 -17.18
CA LEU A 153 7.18 -1.43 -15.75
C LEU A 153 7.83 -2.52 -14.90
N LEU A 154 7.79 -3.78 -15.33
CA LEU A 154 8.43 -4.90 -14.63
C LEU A 154 9.96 -4.80 -14.69
N ASP A 155 10.52 -4.34 -15.81
CA ASP A 155 11.95 -4.05 -15.93
C ASP A 155 12.37 -2.94 -14.96
N MET A 156 11.56 -1.88 -14.83
CA MET A 156 11.79 -0.85 -13.79
C MET A 156 11.71 -1.42 -12.37
N CYS A 157 10.85 -2.41 -12.12
CA CYS A 157 10.77 -3.10 -10.83
C CYS A 157 12.04 -3.89 -10.52
N ALA A 158 12.69 -4.50 -11.52
CA ALA A 158 13.93 -5.24 -11.35
C ALA A 158 15.11 -4.35 -10.89
N GLU A 159 15.02 -3.04 -11.09
CA GLU A 159 16.04 -2.06 -10.66
C GLU A 159 15.80 -1.51 -9.24
N VAL A 160 14.76 -1.96 -8.55
CA VAL A 160 14.48 -1.56 -7.15
C VAL A 160 15.47 -2.26 -6.22
N GLU A 161 16.20 -1.49 -5.42
CA GLU A 161 17.22 -2.02 -4.49
C GLU A 161 16.63 -2.72 -3.26
N TYR A 162 15.37 -2.50 -2.95
CA TYR A 162 14.70 -3.09 -1.78
C TYR A 162 14.02 -4.42 -2.13
N PRO A 163 13.86 -5.33 -1.16
CA PRO A 163 13.02 -6.50 -1.34
C PRO A 163 11.63 -6.10 -1.84
N LEU A 164 11.25 -6.64 -3.01
CA LEU A 164 10.04 -6.30 -3.74
C LEU A 164 9.18 -7.52 -4.00
N SER A 165 7.87 -7.35 -3.89
CA SER A 165 6.86 -8.27 -4.40
C SER A 165 5.88 -7.51 -5.30
N VAL A 166 5.58 -8.05 -6.47
CA VAL A 166 4.57 -7.52 -7.38
C VAL A 166 3.41 -8.50 -7.42
N MET A 167 2.20 -8.01 -7.16
CA MET A 167 0.97 -8.79 -7.14
C MET A 167 0.08 -8.37 -8.31
N GLY A 168 -0.21 -9.31 -9.19
CA GLY A 168 -1.00 -9.05 -10.39
C GLY A 168 -1.83 -10.25 -10.84
N PRO A 169 -2.50 -10.16 -12.00
CA PRO A 169 -3.21 -11.30 -12.58
C PRO A 169 -2.28 -12.48 -12.87
N GLU A 170 -2.81 -13.71 -12.77
CA GLU A 170 -2.06 -14.91 -13.16
C GLU A 170 -1.52 -14.78 -14.59
N ASN A 171 -0.20 -14.88 -14.73
CA ASN A 171 0.48 -14.87 -16.03
C ASN A 171 1.77 -15.72 -15.92
N PRO A 172 1.75 -16.99 -16.37
CA PRO A 172 2.88 -17.89 -16.25
C PRO A 172 4.16 -17.40 -16.95
N GLU A 173 4.04 -16.63 -18.03
CA GLU A 173 5.19 -16.08 -18.75
C GLU A 173 5.88 -14.99 -17.92
N ILE A 174 5.09 -14.10 -17.32
CA ILE A 174 5.60 -13.06 -16.42
C ILE A 174 6.23 -13.69 -15.17
N GLU A 175 5.55 -14.67 -14.55
CA GLU A 175 6.05 -15.37 -13.36
C GLU A 175 7.36 -16.11 -13.61
N ALA A 176 7.52 -16.68 -14.81
CA ALA A 176 8.77 -17.34 -15.20
C ALA A 176 9.91 -16.36 -15.46
N THR A 177 9.59 -15.14 -15.91
CA THR A 177 10.57 -14.11 -16.26
C THR A 177 10.99 -13.27 -15.04
N TYR A 178 10.03 -12.94 -14.15
CA TYR A 178 10.23 -12.02 -13.03
C TYR A 178 9.97 -12.73 -11.70
N PRO A 179 11.01 -13.18 -10.97
CA PRO A 179 10.86 -13.96 -9.72
C PRO A 179 10.12 -13.21 -8.59
N PHE A 180 10.04 -11.89 -8.66
CA PHE A 180 9.31 -11.05 -7.71
C PHE A 180 7.83 -10.88 -8.05
N TYR A 181 7.37 -11.39 -9.21
CA TYR A 181 5.96 -11.31 -9.62
C TYR A 181 5.20 -12.52 -9.12
N HIS A 182 4.01 -12.28 -8.57
CA HIS A 182 3.11 -13.31 -8.04
C HIS A 182 1.72 -13.11 -8.64
N GLY A 183 1.28 -14.08 -9.43
CA GLY A 183 -0.03 -14.08 -10.06
C GLY A 183 -1.14 -14.53 -9.11
N PHE A 184 -2.28 -13.85 -9.18
CA PHE A 184 -3.48 -14.19 -8.44
C PHE A 184 -4.69 -14.22 -9.36
N LYS A 185 -5.65 -15.11 -9.07
CA LYS A 185 -6.95 -15.09 -9.71
C LYS A 185 -7.71 -13.85 -9.25
N TRP A 186 -7.80 -12.86 -10.13
CA TRP A 186 -8.68 -11.73 -9.90
C TRP A 186 -10.11 -12.19 -10.14
N TYR A 187 -10.93 -12.16 -9.11
CA TYR A 187 -12.37 -12.31 -9.30
C TYR A 187 -12.88 -10.99 -9.85
N ASN A 188 -13.13 -10.94 -11.15
CA ASN A 188 -13.93 -9.87 -11.73
C ASN A 188 -15.36 -10.05 -11.20
N ASN A 189 -15.76 -9.21 -10.27
CA ASN A 189 -17.16 -9.07 -9.88
C ASN A 189 -17.93 -8.26 -10.92
#